data_ad46b1dcf7b88f39e6ada01cfacba425
#
_entry.id   ad46b1dcf7b88f39e6ada01cfacba425
#
_cell.length_a   1.000
_cell.length_b   1.000
_cell.length_c   1.000
_cell.angle_alpha   90.00
_cell.angle_beta   90.00
_cell.angle_gamma   90.00
#
_symmetry.space_group_name_H-M   'P 1'
#
loop_
_entity.id
_entity.type
_entity.pdbx_description
1 polymer ?
#
loop_
_entity_poly.entity_id
_entity_poly.type
_entity_poly.pdbx_seq_one_letter_code
_entity_poly.pdbx_strand_id
1 'polypeptide(L)'
;LCGTLTVIWFVPRNRRLGAAGVKRNTGQHPGGIVVIPNYMDVYDFTPVQYPADDVTAAWQTTHFNFHDIDENVLKLDILGHDDPTMIRKLQDLSGIDPKDIRADDPDVMKLFSGTDILGVTPEQIGTPTGMLGIPEFGTNFVRGMVDETHPTTFAELLQLSGLSHGTDVWLGNAQDLIKEGIATLKTVIGCRDDIMVYLMHA
;
A
#
# COMPACT_ATOMS: atom_id res chain seq x y z
N LEU A 1 1.57 -20.51 10.90
CA LEU A 1 2.22 -20.79 9.63
C LEU A 1 2.07 -19.61 8.69
N CYS A 2 3.17 -18.98 8.32
CA CYS A 2 3.20 -17.81 7.44
C CYS A 2 3.85 -18.20 6.12
N GLY A 3 3.23 -17.88 4.99
CA GLY A 3 3.92 -18.03 3.72
C GLY A 3 3.02 -17.79 2.52
N THR A 4 3.46 -16.90 1.67
CA THR A 4 3.01 -16.80 0.28
C THR A 4 4.22 -16.94 -0.61
N LEU A 5 4.15 -17.84 -1.56
CA LEU A 5 5.18 -18.03 -2.58
C LEU A 5 5.04 -16.97 -3.67
N THR A 6 6.04 -16.10 -3.81
CA THR A 6 6.17 -15.22 -4.97
C THR A 6 7.18 -15.82 -5.92
N VAL A 7 6.77 -16.16 -7.13
CA VAL A 7 7.68 -16.68 -8.16
C VAL A 7 8.16 -15.50 -9.01
N ILE A 8 9.46 -15.18 -8.91
CA ILE A 8 10.07 -14.15 -9.77
C ILE A 8 10.70 -14.86 -10.99
N TRP A 9 10.26 -14.43 -12.19
CA TRP A 9 10.72 -14.98 -13.46
C TRP A 9 11.84 -14.14 -14.06
N PHE A 10 13.01 -14.75 -14.26
CA PHE A 10 14.07 -14.19 -15.09
C PHE A 10 14.58 -15.26 -16.06
N VAL A 11 14.02 -15.29 -17.28
CA VAL A 11 14.44 -16.26 -18.33
C VAL A 11 14.64 -15.50 -19.64
N PRO A 12 15.75 -15.72 -20.36
CA PRO A 12 15.98 -15.15 -21.69
C PRO A 12 14.84 -15.47 -22.65
N ARG A 13 14.53 -14.51 -23.53
CA ARG A 13 13.33 -14.51 -24.40
C ARG A 13 13.08 -15.82 -25.15
N ASN A 14 14.14 -16.54 -25.54
CA ASN A 14 14.03 -17.75 -26.37
C ASN A 14 13.76 -19.05 -25.57
N ARG A 15 13.78 -19.02 -24.22
CA ARG A 15 13.48 -20.18 -23.37
C ARG A 15 12.20 -20.00 -22.54
N ARG A 16 11.44 -18.94 -22.79
CA ARG A 16 10.26 -18.58 -21.97
C ARG A 16 9.11 -19.57 -22.10
N LEU A 17 8.90 -20.11 -23.29
CA LEU A 17 7.77 -21.00 -23.56
C LEU A 17 7.92 -22.38 -22.89
N GLY A 18 9.13 -22.90 -22.82
CA GLY A 18 9.39 -24.21 -22.18
C GLY A 18 9.53 -24.16 -20.66
N ALA A 19 9.73 -22.95 -20.09
CA ALA A 19 9.87 -22.74 -18.65
C ALA A 19 8.64 -22.09 -18.01
N ALA A 20 7.58 -21.79 -18.81
CA ALA A 20 6.34 -21.26 -18.30
C ALA A 20 5.67 -22.25 -17.33
N GLY A 21 5.26 -21.79 -16.14
CA GLY A 21 4.65 -22.65 -15.11
C GLY A 21 5.65 -23.40 -14.21
N VAL A 22 6.97 -23.36 -14.49
CA VAL A 22 7.98 -23.98 -13.62
C VAL A 22 8.37 -23.02 -12.51
N LYS A 23 8.16 -23.41 -11.25
CA LYS A 23 8.59 -22.64 -10.07
C LYS A 23 10.11 -22.63 -9.97
N ARG A 24 10.73 -21.46 -9.80
CA ARG A 24 12.17 -21.29 -9.69
C ARG A 24 12.62 -21.05 -8.26
N ASN A 25 11.91 -20.20 -7.55
CA ASN A 25 12.20 -19.79 -6.18
C ASN A 25 10.92 -19.67 -5.36
N THR A 26 11.09 -19.73 -4.03
CA THR A 26 10.05 -19.48 -3.05
C THR A 26 10.36 -18.17 -2.33
N GLY A 27 9.33 -17.35 -2.10
CA GLY A 27 9.41 -16.15 -1.27
C GLY A 27 8.42 -16.25 -0.14
N GLN A 28 8.78 -15.75 1.03
CA GLN A 28 7.90 -15.68 2.18
C GLN A 28 7.12 -14.36 2.15
N HIS A 29 5.80 -14.42 2.36
CA HIS A 29 5.01 -13.24 2.66
C HIS A 29 5.20 -12.85 4.14
N PRO A 30 5.65 -11.63 4.47
CA PRO A 30 6.07 -11.30 5.85
C PRO A 30 4.90 -11.10 6.82
N GLY A 31 3.68 -10.84 6.34
CA GLY A 31 2.52 -10.50 7.16
C GLY A 31 1.34 -11.47 7.05
N GLY A 32 1.41 -12.49 6.19
CA GLY A 32 0.32 -13.44 6.01
C GLY A 32 0.41 -14.63 6.97
N ILE A 33 -0.64 -14.89 7.72
CA ILE A 33 -0.78 -16.06 8.60
C ILE A 33 -1.93 -16.93 8.10
N VAL A 34 -1.60 -18.18 7.77
CA VAL A 34 -2.62 -19.17 7.40
C VAL A 34 -3.21 -19.80 8.66
N VAL A 35 -4.53 -19.76 8.76
CA VAL A 35 -5.28 -20.33 9.87
C VAL A 35 -5.79 -21.71 9.48
N ILE A 36 -5.44 -22.71 10.28
CA ILE A 36 -5.91 -24.08 10.13
C ILE A 36 -6.88 -24.37 11.28
N PRO A 37 -8.05 -24.98 11.01
CA PRO A 37 -8.97 -25.40 12.05
C PRO A 37 -8.29 -26.34 13.04
N ASN A 38 -8.59 -26.25 14.33
CA ASN A 38 -7.94 -27.03 15.38
C ASN A 38 -8.25 -28.54 15.36
N TYR A 39 -9.23 -28.95 14.56
CA TYR A 39 -9.61 -30.35 14.34
C TYR A 39 -8.97 -30.97 13.08
N MET A 40 -8.15 -30.20 12.36
CA MET A 40 -7.43 -30.64 11.15
C MET A 40 -5.93 -30.43 11.32
N ASP A 41 -5.14 -31.14 10.53
CA ASP A 41 -3.69 -30.97 10.49
C ASP A 41 -3.29 -30.07 9.30
N VAL A 42 -2.20 -29.32 9.45
CA VAL A 42 -1.67 -28.50 8.36
C VAL A 42 -1.28 -29.36 7.15
N TYR A 43 -0.85 -30.57 7.37
CA TYR A 43 -0.48 -31.51 6.31
C TYR A 43 -1.66 -32.01 5.48
N ASP A 44 -2.90 -31.79 5.95
CA ASP A 44 -4.09 -32.05 5.13
C ASP A 44 -4.25 -31.03 3.99
N PHE A 45 -3.59 -29.86 4.11
CA PHE A 45 -3.68 -28.77 3.14
C PHE A 45 -2.39 -28.54 2.36
N THR A 46 -1.24 -28.62 3.01
CA THR A 46 0.05 -28.27 2.39
C THR A 46 1.22 -28.90 3.15
N PRO A 47 2.29 -29.32 2.46
CA PRO A 47 3.56 -29.50 3.11
C PRO A 47 4.05 -28.18 3.72
N VAL A 48 4.88 -28.25 4.74
CA VAL A 48 5.49 -27.09 5.39
C VAL A 48 7.00 -27.08 5.18
N GLN A 49 7.58 -25.89 5.25
CA GLN A 49 9.03 -25.69 5.14
C GLN A 49 9.50 -24.59 6.09
N TYR A 50 10.78 -24.54 6.39
CA TYR A 50 11.38 -23.43 7.10
C TYR A 50 11.75 -22.29 6.14
N PRO A 51 11.55 -21.01 6.54
CA PRO A 51 11.98 -19.87 5.73
C PRO A 51 13.47 -19.94 5.44
N ALA A 52 13.85 -19.77 4.16
CA ALA A 52 15.25 -19.84 3.70
C ALA A 52 16.02 -21.11 4.18
N ASP A 53 15.31 -22.22 4.39
CA ASP A 53 15.84 -23.48 4.92
C ASP A 53 16.46 -23.37 6.33
N ASP A 54 16.14 -22.29 7.07
CA ASP A 54 16.60 -22.08 8.45
C ASP A 54 15.71 -22.86 9.43
N VAL A 55 16.17 -24.04 9.82
CA VAL A 55 15.49 -24.92 10.78
C VAL A 55 15.40 -24.33 12.20
N THR A 56 16.11 -23.24 12.48
CA THR A 56 16.06 -22.53 13.77
C THR A 56 14.95 -21.48 13.82
N ALA A 57 14.30 -21.19 12.69
CA ALA A 57 13.21 -20.23 12.63
C ALA A 57 12.06 -20.63 13.57
N ALA A 58 11.49 -19.65 14.26
CA ALA A 58 10.39 -19.85 15.21
C ALA A 58 9.07 -20.25 14.56
N TRP A 59 8.96 -20.13 13.23
CA TRP A 59 7.75 -20.45 12.46
C TRP A 59 8.10 -21.19 11.18
N GLN A 60 7.11 -21.86 10.64
CA GLN A 60 7.16 -22.53 9.35
C GLN A 60 6.27 -21.82 8.34
N THR A 61 6.52 -22.04 7.07
CA THR A 61 5.73 -21.53 5.95
C THR A 61 5.07 -22.67 5.19
N THR A 62 3.95 -22.35 4.53
CA THR A 62 3.34 -23.28 3.58
C THR A 62 4.30 -23.51 2.40
N HIS A 63 4.38 -24.75 1.91
CA HIS A 63 5.14 -25.04 0.71
C HIS A 63 4.35 -24.69 -0.56
N PHE A 64 3.05 -24.90 -0.54
CA PHE A 64 2.19 -24.48 -1.65
C PHE A 64 2.01 -22.99 -1.67
N ASN A 65 1.88 -22.41 -2.86
CA ASN A 65 1.46 -21.04 -3.04
C ASN A 65 0.05 -20.86 -2.43
N PHE A 66 -0.16 -19.76 -1.70
CA PHE A 66 -1.45 -19.51 -1.07
C PHE A 66 -2.62 -19.55 -2.08
N HIS A 67 -2.43 -19.01 -3.28
CA HIS A 67 -3.46 -19.01 -4.33
C HIS A 67 -3.86 -20.41 -4.83
N ASP A 68 -3.07 -21.43 -4.52
CA ASP A 68 -3.40 -22.81 -4.89
C ASP A 68 -4.24 -23.51 -3.78
N ILE A 69 -4.39 -22.88 -2.59
CA ILE A 69 -5.08 -23.42 -1.42
C ILE A 69 -6.04 -22.42 -0.78
N ASP A 70 -6.27 -21.25 -1.35
CA ASP A 70 -7.05 -20.15 -0.76
C ASP A 70 -8.54 -20.47 -0.58
N GLU A 71 -9.08 -21.41 -1.35
CA GLU A 71 -10.44 -21.89 -1.19
C GLU A 71 -10.61 -22.80 0.04
N ASN A 72 -9.52 -23.35 0.58
CA ASN A 72 -9.55 -24.36 1.64
C ASN A 72 -9.12 -23.82 3.01
N VAL A 73 -8.38 -22.71 3.03
CA VAL A 73 -7.80 -22.15 4.25
C VAL A 73 -8.03 -20.65 4.34
N LEU A 74 -8.13 -20.12 5.56
CA LEU A 74 -8.21 -18.69 5.79
C LEU A 74 -6.80 -18.13 5.95
N LYS A 75 -6.50 -17.02 5.24
CA LYS A 75 -5.30 -16.22 5.48
C LYS A 75 -5.67 -14.91 6.17
N LEU A 76 -4.96 -14.60 7.24
CA LEU A 76 -4.98 -13.29 7.87
C LEU A 76 -3.74 -12.52 7.46
N ASP A 77 -3.91 -11.36 6.84
CA ASP A 77 -2.83 -10.44 6.55
C ASP A 77 -2.71 -9.45 7.70
N ILE A 78 -1.63 -9.58 8.48
CA ILE A 78 -1.35 -8.74 9.63
C ILE A 78 -0.22 -7.79 9.25
N LEU A 79 -0.59 -6.54 9.02
CA LEU A 79 0.34 -5.46 8.69
C LEU A 79 0.46 -4.53 9.89
N GLY A 80 1.69 -4.33 10.38
CA GLY A 80 1.96 -3.35 11.41
C GLY A 80 1.92 -1.93 10.86
N HIS A 81 1.17 -1.04 11.54
CA HIS A 81 1.12 0.38 11.24
C HIS A 81 1.44 1.18 12.49
N ASP A 82 2.20 2.25 12.35
CA ASP A 82 2.49 3.17 13.46
C ASP A 82 1.31 4.14 13.73
N ASP A 83 0.47 4.39 12.71
CA ASP A 83 -0.60 5.37 12.75
C ASP A 83 -1.60 5.16 13.90
N PRO A 84 -2.13 3.95 14.16
CA PRO A 84 -3.06 3.74 15.27
C PRO A 84 -2.43 4.08 16.63
N THR A 85 -1.14 3.78 16.82
CA THR A 85 -0.39 4.10 18.03
C THR A 85 -0.23 5.61 18.21
N MET A 86 0.10 6.31 17.13
CA MET A 86 0.23 7.77 17.13
C MET A 86 -1.10 8.45 17.41
N ILE A 87 -2.17 8.03 16.74
CA ILE A 87 -3.52 8.56 16.96
C ILE A 87 -3.95 8.34 18.41
N ARG A 88 -3.74 7.15 18.96
CA ARG A 88 -4.04 6.87 20.36
C ARG A 88 -3.25 7.77 21.31
N LYS A 89 -1.96 7.98 21.06
CA LYS A 89 -1.13 8.85 21.87
C LYS A 89 -1.62 10.31 21.82
N LEU A 90 -1.99 10.78 20.64
CA LEU A 90 -2.57 12.13 20.47
C LEU A 90 -3.91 12.26 21.20
N GLN A 91 -4.76 11.25 21.16
CA GLN A 91 -6.00 11.20 21.94
C GLN A 91 -5.72 11.29 23.45
N ASP A 92 -4.78 10.51 23.96
CA ASP A 92 -4.41 10.51 25.37
C ASP A 92 -3.85 11.88 25.85
N LEU A 93 -3.16 12.59 24.96
CA LEU A 93 -2.57 13.89 25.26
C LEU A 93 -3.57 15.05 25.15
N SER A 94 -4.46 15.01 24.17
CA SER A 94 -5.41 16.10 23.86
C SER A 94 -6.77 15.92 24.52
N GLY A 95 -7.16 14.68 24.84
CA GLY A 95 -8.51 14.34 25.27
C GLY A 95 -9.56 14.36 24.15
N ILE A 96 -9.16 14.58 22.89
CA ILE A 96 -10.05 14.65 21.73
C ILE A 96 -10.24 13.25 21.13
N ASP A 97 -11.50 12.85 20.93
CA ASP A 97 -11.77 11.59 20.21
C ASP A 97 -11.46 11.78 18.72
N PRO A 98 -10.61 10.93 18.12
CA PRO A 98 -10.31 10.99 16.68
C PRO A 98 -11.53 10.96 15.78
N LYS A 99 -12.64 10.37 16.22
CA LYS A 99 -13.90 10.31 15.47
C LYS A 99 -14.59 11.69 15.34
N ASP A 100 -14.28 12.61 16.24
CA ASP A 100 -14.83 13.97 16.24
C ASP A 100 -14.01 14.93 15.36
N ILE A 101 -12.86 14.46 14.85
CA ILE A 101 -11.97 15.28 14.00
C ILE A 101 -12.49 15.22 12.56
N ARG A 102 -12.64 16.40 11.97
CA ARG A 102 -13.06 16.54 10.57
C ARG A 102 -11.88 16.27 9.64
N ALA A 103 -12.14 15.49 8.57
CA ALA A 103 -11.14 15.20 7.54
C ALA A 103 -10.93 16.36 6.55
N ASP A 104 -11.85 17.32 6.50
CA ASP A 104 -11.88 18.44 5.56
C ASP A 104 -11.48 19.79 6.19
N ASP A 105 -10.67 19.77 7.24
CA ASP A 105 -10.18 20.99 7.89
C ASP A 105 -9.31 21.81 6.91
N PRO A 106 -9.70 23.03 6.56
CA PRO A 106 -8.99 23.84 5.58
C PRO A 106 -7.58 24.26 6.05
N ASP A 107 -7.34 24.33 7.36
CA ASP A 107 -6.02 24.64 7.88
C ASP A 107 -5.08 23.43 7.76
N VAL A 108 -5.58 22.23 7.98
CA VAL A 108 -4.82 20.99 7.73
C VAL A 108 -4.47 20.86 6.24
N MET A 109 -5.37 21.23 5.34
CA MET A 109 -5.10 21.22 3.89
C MET A 109 -3.93 22.12 3.48
N LYS A 110 -3.65 23.20 4.21
CA LYS A 110 -2.50 24.10 3.96
C LYS A 110 -1.15 23.39 4.14
N LEU A 111 -1.07 22.28 4.89
CA LEU A 111 0.14 21.47 5.04
C LEU A 111 0.65 20.93 3.69
N PHE A 112 -0.25 20.69 2.76
CA PHE A 112 0.07 20.15 1.43
C PHE A 112 0.49 21.22 0.42
N SER A 113 0.38 22.51 0.76
CA SER A 113 0.78 23.63 -0.11
C SER A 113 1.87 24.51 0.48
N GLY A 114 2.19 24.38 1.77
CA GLY A 114 3.18 25.23 2.41
C GLY A 114 3.52 24.79 3.83
N THR A 115 4.30 25.61 4.53
CA THR A 115 4.76 25.37 5.90
C THR A 115 4.21 26.38 6.90
N ASP A 116 3.53 27.43 6.41
CA ASP A 116 3.09 28.57 7.22
C ASP A 116 2.21 28.17 8.42
N ILE A 117 1.35 27.16 8.21
CA ILE A 117 0.46 26.66 9.27
C ILE A 117 1.22 26.04 10.43
N LEU A 118 2.45 25.58 10.21
CA LEU A 118 3.32 25.04 11.25
C LEU A 118 4.13 26.13 11.95
N GLY A 119 4.11 27.37 11.44
CA GLY A 119 4.91 28.48 11.95
C GLY A 119 6.41 28.32 11.73
N VAL A 120 6.81 27.53 10.72
CA VAL A 120 8.21 27.28 10.35
C VAL A 120 8.44 27.61 8.88
N THR A 121 9.70 27.89 8.52
CA THR A 121 10.05 28.12 7.12
C THR A 121 10.50 26.84 6.43
N PRO A 122 10.39 26.76 5.09
CA PRO A 122 10.88 25.61 4.32
C PRO A 122 12.35 25.26 4.61
N GLU A 123 13.20 26.24 4.86
CA GLU A 123 14.62 26.05 5.15
C GLU A 123 14.83 25.36 6.51
N GLN A 124 13.96 25.64 7.51
CA GLN A 124 14.05 25.04 8.83
C GLN A 124 13.73 23.54 8.83
N ILE A 125 12.82 23.10 7.96
CA ILE A 125 12.41 21.70 7.90
C ILE A 125 12.90 20.97 6.64
N GLY A 126 13.58 21.68 5.73
CA GLY A 126 14.20 21.10 4.51
C GLY A 126 13.19 20.64 3.45
N THR A 127 11.96 21.16 3.48
CA THR A 127 10.91 20.83 2.51
C THR A 127 9.97 22.01 2.31
N PRO A 128 9.42 22.21 1.09
CA PRO A 128 8.51 23.32 0.80
C PRO A 128 7.12 23.16 1.42
N THR A 129 6.77 21.97 1.86
CA THR A 129 5.44 21.65 2.42
C THR A 129 5.53 21.02 3.80
N GLY A 130 4.45 21.13 4.59
CA GLY A 130 4.36 20.62 5.96
C GLY A 130 4.07 19.12 6.08
N MET A 131 4.03 18.38 4.99
CA MET A 131 3.55 16.99 4.97
C MET A 131 4.61 15.91 5.25
N LEU A 132 5.85 16.29 5.55
CA LEU A 132 6.97 15.35 5.76
C LEU A 132 6.69 14.28 6.81
N GLY A 133 5.99 14.63 7.88
CA GLY A 133 5.63 13.72 8.98
C GLY A 133 4.29 12.99 8.79
N ILE A 134 3.58 13.22 7.68
CA ILE A 134 2.30 12.54 7.42
C ILE A 134 2.59 11.17 6.82
N PRO A 135 2.06 10.08 7.42
CA PRO A 135 2.24 8.73 6.92
C PRO A 135 1.87 8.61 5.44
N GLU A 136 2.66 7.85 4.69
CA GLU A 136 2.59 7.65 3.24
C GLU A 136 2.88 8.91 2.40
N PHE A 137 2.44 10.10 2.83
CA PHE A 137 2.64 11.37 2.12
C PHE A 137 4.03 11.98 2.29
N GLY A 138 4.79 11.55 3.31
CA GLY A 138 6.15 12.06 3.58
C GLY A 138 7.24 11.51 2.65
N THR A 139 6.95 10.54 1.78
CA THR A 139 7.94 9.98 0.85
C THR A 139 8.27 10.97 -0.28
N ASN A 140 9.50 10.91 -0.81
CA ASN A 140 9.91 11.77 -1.92
C ASN A 140 8.98 11.63 -3.14
N PHE A 141 8.52 10.42 -3.41
CA PHE A 141 7.63 10.12 -4.52
C PHE A 141 6.28 10.84 -4.38
N VAL A 142 5.61 10.68 -3.24
CA VAL A 142 4.29 11.29 -3.02
C VAL A 142 4.39 12.82 -2.87
N ARG A 143 5.46 13.33 -2.24
CA ARG A 143 5.72 14.77 -2.22
C ARG A 143 5.85 15.36 -3.62
N GLY A 144 6.55 14.67 -4.52
CA GLY A 144 6.62 15.06 -5.94
C GLY A 144 5.25 15.06 -6.63
N MET A 145 4.39 14.08 -6.34
CA MET A 145 3.01 14.07 -6.86
C MET A 145 2.20 15.27 -6.38
N VAL A 146 2.30 15.62 -5.09
CA VAL A 146 1.63 16.79 -4.49
C VAL A 146 2.15 18.09 -5.08
N ASP A 147 3.48 18.21 -5.25
CA ASP A 147 4.11 19.40 -5.85
C ASP A 147 3.69 19.61 -7.33
N GLU A 148 3.39 18.53 -8.05
CA GLU A 148 2.92 18.59 -9.44
C GLU A 148 1.42 18.90 -9.56
N THR A 149 0.61 18.44 -8.61
CA THR A 149 -0.86 18.46 -8.74
C THR A 149 -1.54 19.51 -7.88
N HIS A 150 -0.87 20.02 -6.84
CA HIS A 150 -1.38 21.04 -5.92
C HIS A 150 -2.80 20.75 -5.40
N PRO A 151 -3.03 19.63 -4.68
CA PRO A 151 -4.34 19.26 -4.19
C PRO A 151 -4.89 20.30 -3.20
N THR A 152 -6.16 20.63 -3.32
CA THR A 152 -6.85 21.63 -2.49
C THR A 152 -7.94 21.04 -1.63
N THR A 153 -8.30 19.77 -1.85
CA THR A 153 -9.39 19.10 -1.15
C THR A 153 -8.94 17.71 -0.65
N PHE A 154 -9.60 17.24 0.40
CA PHE A 154 -9.38 15.89 0.91
C PHE A 154 -9.63 14.80 -0.14
N ALA A 155 -10.65 14.99 -1.01
CA ALA A 155 -10.93 14.06 -2.10
C ALA A 155 -9.75 13.95 -3.09
N GLU A 156 -9.07 15.04 -3.38
CA GLU A 156 -7.87 15.04 -4.23
C GLU A 156 -6.68 14.34 -3.55
N LEU A 157 -6.54 14.47 -2.22
CA LEU A 157 -5.54 13.69 -1.47
C LEU A 157 -5.86 12.20 -1.49
N LEU A 158 -7.12 11.82 -1.41
CA LEU A 158 -7.55 10.43 -1.53
C LEU A 158 -7.20 9.85 -2.90
N GLN A 159 -7.43 10.62 -3.98
CA GLN A 159 -7.01 10.23 -5.33
C GLN A 159 -5.49 10.06 -5.42
N LEU A 160 -4.71 10.99 -4.90
CA LEU A 160 -3.24 10.88 -4.88
C LEU A 160 -2.77 9.66 -4.09
N SER A 161 -3.39 9.37 -2.94
CA SER A 161 -3.10 8.17 -2.17
C SER A 161 -3.34 6.91 -3.02
N GLY A 162 -4.47 6.80 -3.72
CA GLY A 162 -4.73 5.69 -4.63
C GLY A 162 -3.71 5.57 -5.76
N LEU A 163 -3.38 6.69 -6.40
CA LEU A 163 -2.43 6.77 -7.51
C LEU A 163 -0.97 6.51 -7.08
N SER A 164 -0.65 6.64 -5.79
CA SER A 164 0.69 6.36 -5.26
C SER A 164 0.99 4.86 -5.10
N HIS A 165 -0.02 4.01 -5.21
CA HIS A 165 0.08 2.57 -5.06
C HIS A 165 0.09 1.86 -6.41
N GLY A 166 0.86 0.77 -6.50
CA GLY A 166 0.94 -0.06 -7.69
C GLY A 166 2.05 0.36 -8.66
N THR A 167 2.42 -0.59 -9.53
CA THR A 167 3.44 -0.39 -10.56
C THR A 167 2.81 0.34 -11.75
N ASP A 168 3.50 1.37 -12.26
CA ASP A 168 3.12 2.14 -13.45
C ASP A 168 1.71 2.78 -13.37
N VAL A 169 1.23 3.06 -12.16
CA VAL A 169 -0.07 3.73 -11.97
C VAL A 169 0.07 5.24 -12.14
N TRP A 170 1.11 5.83 -11.58
CA TRP A 170 1.37 7.27 -11.67
C TRP A 170 2.28 7.62 -12.85
N LEU A 171 3.56 7.20 -12.79
CA LEU A 171 4.56 7.53 -13.81
C LEU A 171 4.22 6.88 -15.14
N GLY A 172 4.26 7.68 -16.21
CA GLY A 172 3.95 7.21 -17.57
C GLY A 172 2.48 6.86 -17.78
N ASN A 173 1.59 7.26 -16.87
CA ASN A 173 0.15 6.98 -16.95
C ASN A 173 -0.66 8.18 -16.42
N ALA A 174 -1.16 8.15 -15.18
CA ALA A 174 -2.02 9.22 -14.65
C ALA A 174 -1.31 10.59 -14.66
N GLN A 175 -0.01 10.62 -14.38
CA GLN A 175 0.80 11.83 -14.45
C GLN A 175 0.77 12.46 -15.84
N ASP A 176 0.96 11.67 -16.89
CA ASP A 176 1.00 12.17 -18.27
C ASP A 176 -0.38 12.66 -18.70
N LEU A 177 -1.45 11.94 -18.36
CA LEU A 177 -2.83 12.37 -18.63
C LEU A 177 -3.16 13.72 -17.99
N ILE A 178 -2.68 13.96 -16.78
CA ILE A 178 -2.88 15.22 -16.07
C ILE A 178 -2.02 16.33 -16.70
N LYS A 179 -0.75 16.06 -17.01
CA LYS A 179 0.16 17.02 -17.64
C LYS A 179 -0.31 17.46 -19.04
N GLU A 180 -0.88 16.54 -19.79
CA GLU A 180 -1.42 16.80 -21.13
C GLU A 180 -2.81 17.43 -21.10
N GLY A 181 -3.43 17.58 -19.92
CA GLY A 181 -4.75 18.16 -19.74
C GLY A 181 -5.91 17.26 -20.22
N ILE A 182 -5.63 15.97 -20.44
CA ILE A 182 -6.64 14.97 -20.81
C ILE A 182 -7.53 14.64 -19.63
N ALA A 183 -6.95 14.59 -18.43
CA ALA A 183 -7.65 14.39 -17.18
C ALA A 183 -7.22 15.44 -16.15
N THR A 184 -8.01 15.57 -15.11
CA THR A 184 -7.66 16.33 -13.89
C THR A 184 -7.53 15.36 -12.72
N LEU A 185 -6.97 15.81 -11.60
CA LEU A 185 -6.91 14.99 -10.40
C LEU A 185 -8.32 14.51 -9.92
N LYS A 186 -9.36 15.26 -10.24
CA LYS A 186 -10.76 14.90 -9.92
C LYS A 186 -11.38 13.88 -10.87
N THR A 187 -10.86 13.75 -12.08
CA THR A 187 -11.48 12.92 -13.13
C THR A 187 -10.64 11.71 -13.49
N VAL A 188 -9.39 11.65 -13.06
CA VAL A 188 -8.53 10.49 -13.24
C VAL A 188 -8.99 9.33 -12.36
N ILE A 189 -8.85 8.12 -12.87
CA ILE A 189 -9.16 6.92 -12.11
C ILE A 189 -8.04 6.69 -11.09
N GLY A 190 -8.32 6.88 -9.80
CA GLY A 190 -7.34 6.75 -8.72
C GLY A 190 -7.53 5.49 -7.86
N CYS A 191 -8.70 4.84 -7.92
CA CYS A 191 -8.99 3.66 -7.11
C CYS A 191 -9.93 2.68 -7.84
N ARG A 192 -10.13 1.50 -7.24
CA ARG A 192 -11.00 0.46 -7.82
C ARG A 192 -12.47 0.90 -7.92
N ASP A 193 -12.93 1.68 -6.95
CA ASP A 193 -14.31 2.20 -6.96
C ASP A 193 -14.54 3.13 -8.15
N ASP A 194 -13.56 3.95 -8.53
CA ASP A 194 -13.64 4.80 -9.72
C ASP A 194 -13.85 3.96 -10.99
N ILE A 195 -13.15 2.82 -11.09
CA ILE A 195 -13.32 1.88 -12.22
C ILE A 195 -14.77 1.35 -12.25
N MET A 196 -15.28 0.94 -11.10
CA MET A 196 -16.64 0.41 -10.99
C MET A 196 -17.67 1.47 -11.40
N VAL A 197 -17.54 2.68 -10.86
CA VAL A 197 -18.43 3.80 -11.18
C VAL A 197 -18.34 4.16 -12.66
N TYR A 198 -17.14 4.21 -13.23
CA TYR A 198 -16.96 4.48 -14.66
C TYR A 198 -17.68 3.43 -15.52
N LEU A 199 -17.48 2.13 -15.22
CA LEU A 199 -18.11 1.05 -15.99
C LEU A 199 -19.63 0.98 -15.83
N MET A 200 -20.17 1.45 -14.71
CA MET A 200 -21.63 1.56 -14.49
C MET A 200 -22.28 2.66 -15.33
N HIS A 201 -21.52 3.67 -15.75
CA HIS A 201 -22.00 4.82 -16.50
C HIS A 201 -21.54 4.86 -17.96
N ALA A 202 -20.62 3.98 -18.35
CA ALA A 202 -20.17 3.82 -19.73
C ALA A 202 -21.12 2.92 -20.52
#